data_f584d31efe1be00e9bdf25b56a3b0822
#
_entry.id   f584d31efe1be00e9bdf25b56a3b0822
#
_cell.length_a   1.000
_cell.length_b   1.000
_cell.length_c   1.000
_cell.angle_alpha   90.00
_cell.angle_beta   90.00
_cell.angle_gamma   90.00
#
_symmetry.space_group_name_H-M   'P 1'
#
loop_
_entity.id
_entity.type
_entity.pdbx_description
1 polymer ?
#
loop_
_entity_poly.entity_id
_entity_poly.type
_entity_poly.pdbx_seq_one_letter_code
_entity_poly.pdbx_strand_id
1 'polypeptide(L)'
;MITLPNRDTLSPLERYGLDLLVDLSRCPEVENGSDVVRLEITERDPGGGVEDLRACAAHHWHIERGDAVVQIARAVLRRLGEIATGAAEQRSSARDRFGRVPSTENVLVQQSLVAEPVVARAAAELRKAVVDSAGRRPVALLAPWPDGRRWAAAITHDLDVVDRWPVFTALRLAELARKGELRRVARTLGSALTAIGRSPIQSALRVLLADERARGIVSTWFVLCGTPTLKTMRAGDLTYLPEGSGAAAALDELREHGCEINLHGSFVTSEHHEVFAEQRGRLARLTEQPVLGVRQHFLRMRPGITSRGMAEAGFRYDTTWGFPDQNGFRLGVGDVIPAWDGEGERALELLEAPVIWMDRALSKYAGVEDSAAWITEAMSLARTCRDVEGLWVGVWHPNLTDALGFPDAPAAFAKLLDELVAEEPFMAPLGRLVEWRVARRAVRVRGILPDGRPDAYTDAPAPSHDTLTLADASGARRYSIPAMPR
;
A
#
# COMPACT_ATOMS: atom_id res chain seq x y z
N MET A 1 -1.51 -23.85 -10.81
CA MET A 1 -0.18 -23.92 -11.43
C MET A 1 -0.36 -23.71 -12.92
N ILE A 2 0.51 -22.91 -13.52
CA ILE A 2 0.40 -22.52 -14.93
C ILE A 2 1.76 -22.58 -15.63
N THR A 3 1.74 -22.82 -16.96
CA THR A 3 2.85 -22.47 -17.83
C THR A 3 2.56 -21.17 -18.54
N LEU A 4 3.58 -20.33 -18.71
CA LEU A 4 3.43 -19.00 -19.28
C LEU A 4 3.78 -18.98 -20.77
N PRO A 5 3.20 -18.03 -21.54
CA PRO A 5 3.54 -17.79 -22.92
C PRO A 5 4.93 -17.20 -23.07
N ASN A 6 5.45 -17.17 -24.30
CA ASN A 6 6.68 -16.43 -24.59
C ASN A 6 6.48 -14.94 -24.33
N ARG A 7 7.24 -14.40 -23.37
CA ARG A 7 7.21 -13.00 -22.96
C ARG A 7 7.94 -12.05 -23.91
N ASP A 8 8.78 -12.56 -24.80
CA ASP A 8 9.63 -11.74 -25.69
C ASP A 8 8.82 -10.97 -26.74
N THR A 9 7.61 -11.41 -27.03
CA THR A 9 6.69 -10.74 -27.95
C THR A 9 5.91 -9.58 -27.31
N LEU A 10 6.01 -9.41 -25.99
CA LEU A 10 5.27 -8.41 -25.24
C LEU A 10 6.08 -7.11 -25.09
N SER A 11 5.39 -5.98 -25.21
CA SER A 11 5.98 -4.70 -24.78
C SER A 11 6.28 -4.70 -23.29
N PRO A 12 7.15 -3.80 -22.79
CA PRO A 12 7.47 -3.73 -21.36
C PRO A 12 6.23 -3.60 -20.47
N LEU A 13 5.26 -2.79 -20.89
CA LEU A 13 4.03 -2.55 -20.15
C LEU A 13 3.08 -3.75 -20.15
N GLU A 14 2.96 -4.47 -21.28
CA GLU A 14 2.18 -5.70 -21.39
C GLU A 14 2.79 -6.82 -20.55
N ARG A 15 4.12 -6.91 -20.54
CA ARG A 15 4.85 -7.84 -19.67
C ARG A 15 4.60 -7.54 -18.20
N TYR A 16 4.67 -6.28 -17.83
CA TYR A 16 4.36 -5.84 -16.46
C TYR A 16 2.93 -6.22 -16.06
N GLY A 17 1.94 -5.98 -16.95
CA GLY A 17 0.54 -6.37 -16.71
C GLY A 17 0.36 -7.89 -16.54
N LEU A 18 1.05 -8.69 -17.36
CA LEU A 18 1.04 -10.16 -17.25
C LEU A 18 1.66 -10.61 -15.91
N ASP A 19 2.84 -10.09 -15.58
CA ASP A 19 3.55 -10.46 -14.35
C ASP A 19 2.74 -10.12 -13.09
N LEU A 20 2.04 -8.97 -13.09
CA LEU A 20 1.12 -8.61 -12.02
C LEU A 20 -0.08 -9.55 -11.92
N LEU A 21 -0.72 -9.87 -13.05
CA LEU A 21 -1.85 -10.79 -13.04
C LEU A 21 -1.46 -12.16 -12.49
N VAL A 22 -0.32 -12.69 -12.92
CA VAL A 22 0.18 -13.99 -12.45
C VAL A 22 0.49 -13.94 -10.96
N ASP A 23 1.24 -12.94 -10.50
CA ASP A 23 1.60 -12.79 -9.09
C ASP A 23 0.36 -12.66 -8.18
N LEU A 24 -0.57 -11.77 -8.53
CA LEU A 24 -1.77 -11.53 -7.75
C LEU A 24 -2.78 -12.69 -7.85
N SER A 25 -2.77 -13.47 -8.93
CA SER A 25 -3.59 -14.69 -9.05
C SER A 25 -3.15 -15.79 -8.09
N ARG A 26 -1.92 -15.75 -7.58
CA ARG A 26 -1.31 -16.77 -6.74
C ARG A 26 -1.11 -18.13 -7.42
N CYS A 27 -1.23 -18.17 -8.74
CA CYS A 27 -0.97 -19.36 -9.54
C CYS A 27 0.54 -19.45 -9.81
N PRO A 28 1.29 -20.38 -9.18
CA PRO A 28 2.73 -20.45 -9.42
C PRO A 28 3.01 -20.90 -10.85
N GLU A 29 4.06 -20.29 -11.43
CA GLU A 29 4.62 -20.74 -12.70
C GLU A 29 5.36 -22.06 -12.52
N VAL A 30 5.17 -23.00 -13.46
CA VAL A 30 5.84 -24.30 -13.50
C VAL A 30 6.85 -24.31 -14.64
N GLU A 31 8.10 -24.65 -14.34
CA GLU A 31 9.19 -24.66 -15.33
C GLU A 31 9.00 -25.76 -16.39
N ASN A 32 8.58 -26.95 -15.96
CA ASN A 32 8.35 -28.11 -16.81
C ASN A 32 7.07 -28.82 -16.38
N GLY A 33 6.05 -28.84 -17.25
CA GLY A 33 4.81 -29.54 -16.91
C GLY A 33 3.87 -29.67 -18.09
N SER A 34 3.59 -30.91 -18.51
CA SER A 34 2.55 -31.25 -19.49
C SER A 34 1.14 -31.26 -18.88
N ASP A 35 1.06 -31.44 -17.54
CA ASP A 35 -0.20 -31.63 -16.81
C ASP A 35 -0.63 -30.37 -15.98
N VAL A 36 -0.38 -29.21 -16.52
CA VAL A 36 -0.78 -27.94 -15.90
C VAL A 36 -1.57 -27.08 -16.89
N VAL A 37 -2.22 -26.04 -16.41
CA VAL A 37 -2.97 -25.11 -17.26
C VAL A 37 -2.01 -24.22 -18.02
N ARG A 38 -2.19 -24.11 -19.33
CA ARG A 38 -1.40 -23.22 -20.19
C ARG A 38 -2.08 -21.87 -20.32
N LEU A 39 -1.35 -20.79 -20.03
CA LEU A 39 -1.80 -19.43 -20.30
C LEU A 39 -1.35 -19.01 -21.71
N GLU A 40 -2.29 -18.56 -22.52
CA GLU A 40 -2.06 -18.07 -23.89
C GLU A 40 -2.49 -16.61 -24.01
N ILE A 41 -1.78 -15.86 -24.85
CA ILE A 41 -2.11 -14.47 -25.17
C ILE A 41 -2.74 -14.44 -26.55
N THR A 42 -3.88 -13.78 -26.69
CA THR A 42 -4.58 -13.62 -27.96
C THR A 42 -4.46 -12.19 -28.47
N GLU A 43 -4.32 -12.07 -29.79
CA GLU A 43 -4.37 -10.76 -30.49
C GLU A 43 -5.82 -10.33 -30.78
N ARG A 44 -6.79 -11.13 -30.39
CA ARG A 44 -8.20 -10.82 -30.60
C ARG A 44 -8.57 -9.56 -29.85
N ASP A 45 -9.11 -8.58 -30.56
CA ASP A 45 -9.68 -7.39 -29.92
C ASP A 45 -10.95 -7.81 -29.14
N PRO A 46 -10.99 -7.62 -27.82
CA PRO A 46 -12.20 -7.88 -27.07
C PRO A 46 -13.27 -6.88 -27.54
N GLY A 47 -14.32 -7.39 -28.20
CA GLY A 47 -15.41 -6.57 -28.72
C GLY A 47 -16.02 -5.71 -27.62
N GLY A 48 -15.90 -4.38 -27.76
CA GLY A 48 -16.31 -3.40 -26.76
C GLY A 48 -15.14 -2.59 -26.18
N GLY A 49 -13.89 -2.94 -26.55
CA GLY A 49 -12.68 -2.27 -26.09
C GLY A 49 -12.34 -2.53 -24.61
N VAL A 50 -11.13 -2.19 -24.21
CA VAL A 50 -10.64 -2.31 -22.82
C VAL A 50 -10.68 -0.95 -22.07
N GLU A 51 -11.22 0.07 -22.70
CA GLU A 51 -11.27 1.43 -22.11
C GLU A 51 -12.34 1.53 -21.02
N ASP A 52 -13.48 0.89 -21.21
CA ASP A 52 -14.53 0.78 -20.19
C ASP A 52 -14.23 -0.37 -19.23
N LEU A 53 -13.69 -0.03 -18.06
CA LEU A 53 -13.30 -1.01 -17.05
C LEU A 53 -14.50 -1.74 -16.43
N ARG A 54 -15.69 -1.15 -16.44
CA ARG A 54 -16.91 -1.81 -15.97
C ARG A 54 -17.37 -2.87 -16.96
N ALA A 55 -17.30 -2.56 -18.25
CA ALA A 55 -17.56 -3.54 -19.29
C ALA A 55 -16.55 -4.69 -19.26
N CYS A 56 -15.24 -4.40 -19.09
CA CYS A 56 -14.22 -5.42 -18.90
C CYS A 56 -14.53 -6.34 -17.72
N ALA A 57 -14.90 -5.79 -16.57
CA ALA A 57 -15.26 -6.57 -15.39
C ALA A 57 -16.52 -7.42 -15.64
N ALA A 58 -17.55 -6.88 -16.30
CA ALA A 58 -18.76 -7.60 -16.66
C ALA A 58 -18.50 -8.77 -17.63
N HIS A 59 -17.47 -8.66 -18.45
CA HIS A 59 -17.00 -9.71 -19.37
C HIS A 59 -15.81 -10.53 -18.81
N HIS A 60 -15.67 -10.64 -17.49
CA HIS A 60 -14.62 -11.40 -16.82
C HIS A 60 -13.22 -11.05 -17.33
N TRP A 61 -12.95 -9.78 -17.62
CA TRP A 61 -11.68 -9.30 -18.16
C TRP A 61 -11.25 -9.97 -19.46
N HIS A 62 -12.22 -10.48 -20.24
CA HIS A 62 -11.97 -11.25 -21.45
C HIS A 62 -10.98 -12.41 -21.26
N ILE A 63 -11.05 -13.05 -20.10
CA ILE A 63 -10.30 -14.26 -19.78
C ILE A 63 -11.14 -15.45 -20.20
N GLU A 64 -10.75 -16.09 -21.29
CA GLU A 64 -11.46 -17.24 -21.87
C GLU A 64 -10.91 -18.57 -21.31
N ARG A 65 -11.80 -19.53 -21.10
CA ARG A 65 -11.50 -20.85 -20.51
C ARG A 65 -11.62 -21.94 -21.54
N GLY A 66 -10.62 -22.82 -21.60
CA GLY A 66 -10.63 -24.04 -22.37
C GLY A 66 -10.20 -25.26 -21.55
N ASP A 67 -10.08 -26.44 -22.15
CA ASP A 67 -9.52 -27.60 -21.46
C ASP A 67 -7.99 -27.43 -21.33
N ALA A 68 -7.51 -27.28 -20.12
CA ALA A 68 -6.12 -27.00 -19.76
C ALA A 68 -5.53 -25.73 -20.40
N VAL A 69 -6.35 -24.82 -20.86
CA VAL A 69 -5.91 -23.55 -21.48
C VAL A 69 -6.75 -22.40 -20.95
N VAL A 70 -6.08 -21.30 -20.62
CA VAL A 70 -6.70 -20.02 -20.32
C VAL A 70 -6.13 -19.01 -21.30
N GLN A 71 -7.00 -18.28 -21.97
CA GLN A 71 -6.62 -17.26 -22.93
C GLN A 71 -6.94 -15.88 -22.40
N ILE A 72 -6.03 -14.91 -22.63
CA ILE A 72 -6.20 -13.53 -22.25
C ILE A 72 -5.82 -12.60 -23.42
N ALA A 73 -6.62 -11.58 -23.66
CA ALA A 73 -6.35 -10.61 -24.71
C ALA A 73 -5.14 -9.73 -24.36
N ARG A 74 -4.23 -9.51 -25.30
CA ARG A 74 -3.05 -8.62 -25.16
C ARG A 74 -3.46 -7.20 -24.70
N ALA A 75 -4.56 -6.68 -25.24
CA ALA A 75 -5.08 -5.36 -24.87
C ALA A 75 -5.42 -5.25 -23.38
N VAL A 76 -5.91 -6.34 -22.77
CA VAL A 76 -6.18 -6.39 -21.32
C VAL A 76 -4.88 -6.29 -20.52
N LEU A 77 -3.84 -7.02 -20.92
CA LEU A 77 -2.52 -6.94 -20.25
C LEU A 77 -1.98 -5.51 -20.25
N ARG A 78 -2.04 -4.85 -21.42
CA ARG A 78 -1.64 -3.44 -21.56
C ARG A 78 -2.45 -2.55 -20.64
N ARG A 79 -3.77 -2.67 -20.66
CA ARG A 79 -4.67 -1.83 -19.86
C ARG A 79 -4.44 -1.97 -18.36
N LEU A 80 -4.27 -3.19 -17.86
CA LEU A 80 -3.95 -3.43 -16.45
C LEU A 80 -2.56 -2.89 -16.08
N GLY A 81 -1.57 -3.01 -16.97
CA GLY A 81 -0.27 -2.38 -16.83
C GLY A 81 -0.37 -0.86 -16.73
N GLU A 82 -1.14 -0.21 -17.61
CA GLU A 82 -1.37 1.24 -17.58
C GLU A 82 -1.98 1.73 -16.26
N ILE A 83 -2.94 0.98 -15.72
CA ILE A 83 -3.58 1.32 -14.44
C ILE A 83 -2.56 1.17 -13.30
N ALA A 84 -1.90 0.02 -13.21
CA ALA A 84 -1.00 -0.30 -12.12
C ALA A 84 0.30 0.54 -12.10
N THR A 85 0.67 1.13 -13.23
CA THR A 85 1.80 2.07 -13.33
C THR A 85 1.38 3.52 -13.16
N GLY A 86 0.08 3.84 -13.11
CA GLY A 86 -0.39 5.23 -13.11
C GLY A 86 -0.09 5.97 -14.42
N ALA A 87 -0.11 5.28 -15.56
CA ALA A 87 0.33 5.83 -16.85
C ALA A 87 -0.43 7.10 -17.28
N ALA A 88 -1.71 7.22 -16.94
CA ALA A 88 -2.49 8.44 -17.22
C ALA A 88 -1.92 9.63 -16.44
N GLU A 89 -1.61 9.45 -15.16
CA GLU A 89 -1.03 10.47 -14.30
C GLU A 89 0.40 10.85 -14.71
N GLN A 90 1.19 9.87 -15.20
CA GLN A 90 2.54 10.13 -15.73
C GLN A 90 2.52 11.07 -16.94
N ARG A 91 1.51 10.96 -17.79
CA ARG A 91 1.31 11.81 -18.98
C ARG A 91 0.70 13.18 -18.68
N SER A 92 0.12 13.36 -17.48
CA SER A 92 -0.54 14.61 -17.12
C SER A 92 0.46 15.71 -16.74
N SER A 93 0.23 16.92 -17.24
CA SER A 93 0.92 18.15 -16.83
C SER A 93 0.19 18.91 -15.71
N ALA A 94 -1.02 18.49 -15.36
CA ALA A 94 -1.82 19.14 -14.33
C ALA A 94 -1.17 19.00 -12.94
N ARG A 95 -1.16 20.10 -12.18
CA ARG A 95 -0.62 20.12 -10.80
C ARG A 95 -1.55 20.90 -9.89
N ASP A 96 -1.74 20.37 -8.69
CA ASP A 96 -2.41 21.09 -7.61
C ASP A 96 -1.49 22.11 -6.93
N ARG A 97 -2.00 22.81 -5.92
CA ARG A 97 -1.23 23.81 -5.15
C ARG A 97 0.01 23.24 -4.43
N PHE A 98 0.09 21.92 -4.25
CA PHE A 98 1.22 21.23 -3.63
C PHE A 98 2.16 20.59 -4.67
N GLY A 99 1.89 20.79 -5.97
CA GLY A 99 2.67 20.22 -7.07
C GLY A 99 2.39 18.74 -7.34
N ARG A 100 1.27 18.20 -6.85
CA ARG A 100 0.82 16.81 -7.09
C ARG A 100 -0.03 16.76 -8.34
N VAL A 101 -0.07 15.60 -8.98
CA VAL A 101 -1.07 15.34 -10.02
C VAL A 101 -2.45 15.22 -9.36
N PRO A 102 -3.46 15.98 -9.79
CA PRO A 102 -4.81 15.90 -9.24
C PRO A 102 -5.42 14.52 -9.43
N SER A 103 -6.24 14.07 -8.47
CA SER A 103 -6.94 12.77 -8.55
C SER A 103 -7.82 12.62 -9.78
N THR A 104 -8.32 13.74 -10.32
CA THR A 104 -9.14 13.77 -11.55
C THR A 104 -8.41 13.28 -12.80
N GLU A 105 -7.08 13.24 -12.78
CA GLU A 105 -6.26 12.68 -13.87
C GLU A 105 -6.17 11.14 -13.83
N ASN A 106 -6.64 10.53 -12.76
CA ASN A 106 -6.63 9.09 -12.60
C ASN A 106 -7.84 8.44 -13.30
N VAL A 107 -7.60 7.40 -14.09
CA VAL A 107 -8.63 6.71 -14.86
C VAL A 107 -9.74 6.10 -14.00
N LEU A 108 -9.39 5.64 -12.77
CA LEU A 108 -10.39 5.05 -11.86
C LEU A 108 -11.32 6.12 -11.28
N VAL A 109 -10.81 7.33 -11.06
CA VAL A 109 -11.64 8.49 -10.67
C VAL A 109 -12.59 8.86 -11.80
N GLN A 110 -12.06 8.95 -13.03
CA GLN A 110 -12.86 9.31 -14.21
C GLN A 110 -14.00 8.31 -14.46
N GLN A 111 -13.79 7.03 -14.11
CA GLN A 111 -14.80 5.98 -14.26
C GLN A 111 -15.59 5.68 -12.97
N SER A 112 -15.39 6.46 -11.90
CA SER A 112 -16.03 6.23 -10.59
C SER A 112 -15.78 4.81 -10.03
N LEU A 113 -14.54 4.34 -10.13
CA LEU A 113 -14.08 3.01 -9.71
C LEU A 113 -13.00 3.08 -8.61
N VAL A 114 -12.90 4.19 -7.89
CA VAL A 114 -11.85 4.38 -6.88
C VAL A 114 -11.88 3.34 -5.76
N ALA A 115 -13.05 2.82 -5.44
CA ALA A 115 -13.22 1.78 -4.41
C ALA A 115 -13.03 0.35 -4.94
N GLU A 116 -12.69 0.19 -6.23
CA GLU A 116 -12.54 -1.11 -6.88
C GLU A 116 -11.06 -1.38 -7.22
N PRO A 117 -10.47 -2.45 -6.67
CA PRO A 117 -9.11 -2.88 -7.00
C PRO A 117 -9.12 -3.67 -8.32
N VAL A 118 -9.36 -2.98 -9.44
CA VAL A 118 -9.66 -3.59 -10.74
C VAL A 118 -8.59 -4.57 -11.22
N VAL A 119 -7.31 -4.30 -10.95
CA VAL A 119 -6.20 -5.20 -11.31
C VAL A 119 -6.22 -6.47 -10.47
N ALA A 120 -6.48 -6.34 -9.16
CA ALA A 120 -6.60 -7.50 -8.26
C ALA A 120 -7.87 -8.33 -8.57
N ARG A 121 -8.97 -7.68 -8.99
CA ARG A 121 -10.17 -8.37 -9.47
C ARG A 121 -9.88 -9.18 -10.74
N ALA A 122 -9.16 -8.62 -11.70
CA ALA A 122 -8.75 -9.35 -12.91
C ALA A 122 -7.87 -10.57 -12.57
N ALA A 123 -6.95 -10.41 -11.60
CA ALA A 123 -6.13 -11.54 -11.14
C ALA A 123 -6.95 -12.63 -10.42
N ALA A 124 -7.99 -12.26 -9.69
CA ALA A 124 -8.92 -13.21 -9.09
C ALA A 124 -9.71 -13.99 -10.16
N GLU A 125 -10.12 -13.31 -11.24
CA GLU A 125 -10.75 -13.99 -12.40
C GLU A 125 -9.77 -14.93 -13.12
N LEU A 126 -8.50 -14.52 -13.29
CA LEU A 126 -7.47 -15.42 -13.83
C LEU A 126 -7.31 -16.67 -12.96
N ARG A 127 -7.21 -16.51 -11.65
CA ARG A 127 -7.15 -17.64 -10.69
C ARG A 127 -8.32 -18.59 -10.86
N LYS A 128 -9.54 -18.04 -10.90
CA LYS A 128 -10.76 -18.81 -11.10
C LYS A 128 -10.74 -19.55 -12.43
N ALA A 129 -10.36 -18.88 -13.51
CA ALA A 129 -10.26 -19.48 -14.83
C ALA A 129 -9.25 -20.65 -14.86
N VAL A 130 -8.09 -20.49 -14.20
CA VAL A 130 -7.07 -21.54 -14.07
C VAL A 130 -7.61 -22.74 -13.30
N VAL A 131 -8.30 -22.52 -12.17
CA VAL A 131 -8.90 -23.61 -11.37
C VAL A 131 -9.97 -24.35 -12.19
N ASP A 132 -10.86 -23.63 -12.84
CA ASP A 132 -11.95 -24.20 -13.64
C ASP A 132 -11.42 -24.97 -14.86
N SER A 133 -10.35 -24.47 -15.53
CA SER A 133 -9.74 -25.10 -16.72
C SER A 133 -8.85 -26.30 -16.38
N ALA A 134 -8.49 -26.48 -15.13
CA ALA A 134 -7.61 -27.57 -14.72
C ALA A 134 -8.28 -28.95 -14.83
N GLY A 135 -9.59 -29.04 -14.67
CA GLY A 135 -10.32 -30.30 -14.69
C GLY A 135 -9.83 -31.26 -13.59
N ARG A 136 -9.20 -32.39 -14.00
CA ARG A 136 -8.59 -33.33 -13.03
C ARG A 136 -7.12 -33.08 -12.74
N ARG A 137 -6.51 -32.09 -13.37
CA ARG A 137 -5.11 -31.75 -13.18
C ARG A 137 -4.88 -31.16 -11.79
N PRO A 138 -3.74 -31.40 -11.15
CA PRO A 138 -3.45 -30.85 -9.85
C PRO A 138 -3.32 -29.33 -9.94
N VAL A 139 -4.01 -28.64 -9.04
CA VAL A 139 -3.93 -27.20 -8.88
C VAL A 139 -3.41 -26.88 -7.50
N ALA A 140 -2.35 -26.09 -7.41
CA ALA A 140 -1.87 -25.53 -6.16
C ALA A 140 -1.75 -24.01 -6.29
N LEU A 141 -2.06 -23.32 -5.22
CA LEU A 141 -2.02 -21.87 -5.10
C LEU A 141 -1.07 -21.46 -3.98
N LEU A 142 -0.30 -20.42 -4.20
CA LEU A 142 0.52 -19.81 -3.14
C LEU A 142 -0.38 -19.25 -2.04
N ALA A 143 0.02 -19.42 -0.78
CA ALA A 143 -0.71 -18.80 0.33
C ALA A 143 -0.73 -17.27 0.16
N PRO A 144 -1.87 -16.61 0.40
CA PRO A 144 -1.92 -15.15 0.26
C PRO A 144 -1.03 -14.47 1.31
N TRP A 145 -1.17 -14.85 2.57
CA TRP A 145 -0.45 -14.27 3.71
C TRP A 145 -0.01 -15.36 4.72
N PRO A 146 0.87 -15.02 5.70
CA PRO A 146 1.29 -15.95 6.73
C PRO A 146 0.12 -16.55 7.52
N ASP A 147 0.36 -17.66 8.20
CA ASP A 147 -0.57 -18.35 9.10
C ASP A 147 -1.91 -18.75 8.47
N GLY A 148 -1.95 -18.77 7.12
CA GLY A 148 -3.18 -19.05 6.36
C GLY A 148 -4.19 -17.92 6.41
N ARG A 149 -3.78 -16.74 6.84
CA ARG A 149 -4.63 -15.54 6.81
C ARG A 149 -4.98 -15.20 5.36
N ARG A 150 -6.23 -14.81 5.16
CA ARG A 150 -6.77 -14.57 3.83
C ARG A 150 -6.34 -13.21 3.27
N TRP A 151 -6.11 -12.23 4.14
CA TRP A 151 -5.72 -10.86 3.77
C TRP A 151 -4.84 -10.26 4.85
N ALA A 152 -4.23 -9.12 4.56
CA ALA A 152 -3.37 -8.42 5.50
C ALA A 152 -3.78 -6.95 5.68
N ALA A 153 -3.40 -6.38 6.83
CA ALA A 153 -3.57 -4.98 7.11
C ALA A 153 -2.33 -4.38 7.79
N ALA A 154 -1.95 -3.18 7.37
CA ALA A 154 -0.91 -2.38 8.00
C ALA A 154 -1.50 -1.07 8.54
N ILE A 155 -1.26 -0.82 9.82
CA ILE A 155 -1.47 0.50 10.42
C ILE A 155 -0.19 1.30 10.23
N THR A 156 -0.32 2.48 9.68
CA THR A 156 0.81 3.38 9.46
C THR A 156 0.52 4.78 9.97
N HIS A 157 1.55 5.51 10.38
CA HIS A 157 1.45 6.85 10.93
C HIS A 157 2.46 7.78 10.29
N ASP A 158 2.04 9.02 10.02
CA ASP A 158 2.90 10.08 9.54
C ASP A 158 3.12 11.09 10.67
N LEU A 159 4.36 11.23 11.13
CA LEU A 159 4.73 12.17 12.19
C LEU A 159 5.00 13.54 11.57
N ASP A 160 3.94 14.26 11.24
CA ASP A 160 4.02 15.58 10.59
C ASP A 160 4.30 16.71 11.55
N VAL A 161 3.84 16.59 12.79
CA VAL A 161 3.86 17.66 13.79
C VAL A 161 4.37 17.11 15.11
N VAL A 162 5.32 17.82 15.73
CA VAL A 162 5.84 17.49 17.06
C VAL A 162 5.74 18.73 17.97
N ASP A 163 6.73 19.63 17.90
CA ASP A 163 6.84 20.78 18.86
C ASP A 163 5.98 21.97 18.45
N ARG A 164 5.55 22.08 17.19
CA ARG A 164 4.83 23.24 16.66
C ARG A 164 3.31 23.10 16.70
N TRP A 165 2.81 22.17 17.46
CA TRP A 165 1.37 21.98 17.63
C TRP A 165 0.59 23.26 17.99
N PRO A 166 1.12 24.27 18.79
CA PRO A 166 0.36 25.48 19.08
C PRO A 166 0.02 26.31 17.85
N VAL A 167 0.90 26.33 16.84
CA VAL A 167 0.66 27.01 15.56
C VAL A 167 -0.50 26.33 14.81
N PHE A 168 -0.49 25.00 14.76
CA PHE A 168 -1.56 24.23 14.11
C PHE A 168 -2.88 24.37 14.84
N THR A 169 -2.86 24.40 16.18
CA THR A 169 -4.05 24.69 17.01
C THR A 169 -4.61 26.07 16.69
N ALA A 170 -3.78 27.10 16.62
CA ALA A 170 -4.23 28.46 16.29
C ALA A 170 -4.87 28.54 14.89
N LEU A 171 -4.27 27.88 13.89
CA LEU A 171 -4.82 27.79 12.54
C LEU A 171 -6.17 27.05 12.55
N ARG A 172 -6.29 25.96 13.30
CA ARG A 172 -7.55 25.21 13.43
C ARG A 172 -8.63 26.00 14.13
N LEU A 173 -8.30 26.71 15.19
CA LEU A 173 -9.25 27.59 15.90
C LEU A 173 -9.79 28.66 14.94
N ALA A 174 -8.93 29.29 14.13
CA ALA A 174 -9.35 30.27 13.14
C ALA A 174 -10.27 29.64 12.06
N GLU A 175 -9.98 28.42 11.63
CA GLU A 175 -10.84 27.67 10.70
C GLU A 175 -12.21 27.36 11.30
N LEU A 176 -12.27 26.80 12.52
CA LEU A 176 -13.50 26.48 13.23
C LEU A 176 -14.35 27.73 13.50
N ALA A 177 -13.72 28.82 13.90
CA ALA A 177 -14.39 30.10 14.11
C ALA A 177 -15.03 30.63 12.81
N ARG A 178 -14.31 30.54 11.68
CA ARG A 178 -14.82 30.95 10.37
C ARG A 178 -16.00 30.08 9.89
N LYS A 179 -16.03 28.79 10.28
CA LYS A 179 -17.15 27.88 10.04
C LYS A 179 -18.33 28.09 11.03
N GLY A 180 -18.18 28.94 12.04
CA GLY A 180 -19.20 29.17 13.08
C GLY A 180 -19.31 28.06 14.12
N GLU A 181 -18.34 27.17 14.22
CA GLU A 181 -18.35 26.00 15.10
C GLU A 181 -17.88 26.36 16.53
N LEU A 182 -18.59 27.29 17.18
CA LEU A 182 -18.17 27.89 18.45
C LEU A 182 -17.99 26.88 19.59
N ARG A 183 -18.79 25.83 19.64
CA ARG A 183 -18.65 24.74 20.65
C ARG A 183 -17.31 24.02 20.49
N ARG A 184 -16.92 23.74 19.27
CA ARG A 184 -15.61 23.10 18.97
C ARG A 184 -14.46 24.05 19.24
N VAL A 185 -14.60 25.35 18.91
CA VAL A 185 -13.61 26.36 19.30
C VAL A 185 -13.37 26.36 20.81
N ALA A 186 -14.43 26.40 21.62
CA ALA A 186 -14.32 26.39 23.07
C ALA A 186 -13.66 25.11 23.60
N ARG A 187 -14.06 23.95 23.09
CA ARG A 187 -13.47 22.64 23.46
C ARG A 187 -12.01 22.54 23.08
N THR A 188 -11.64 22.89 21.84
CA THR A 188 -10.26 22.88 21.35
C THR A 188 -9.38 23.84 22.15
N LEU A 189 -9.85 25.06 22.45
CA LEU A 189 -9.12 26.03 23.26
C LEU A 189 -8.92 25.49 24.67
N GLY A 190 -9.94 24.94 25.31
CA GLY A 190 -9.85 24.32 26.64
C GLY A 190 -8.80 23.20 26.68
N SER A 191 -8.84 22.29 25.72
CA SER A 191 -7.86 21.20 25.61
C SER A 191 -6.45 21.69 25.34
N ALA A 192 -6.29 22.72 24.49
CA ALA A 192 -4.97 23.34 24.23
C ALA A 192 -4.39 24.02 25.48
N LEU A 193 -5.22 24.70 26.26
CA LEU A 193 -4.78 25.35 27.52
C LEU A 193 -4.33 24.31 28.56
N THR A 194 -5.03 23.19 28.68
CA THR A 194 -4.62 22.09 29.57
C THR A 194 -3.37 21.37 29.13
N ALA A 195 -3.00 21.48 27.85
CA ALA A 195 -1.78 20.92 27.27
C ALA A 195 -0.55 21.84 27.44
N ILE A 196 -0.70 23.04 28.01
CA ILE A 196 0.45 23.96 28.29
C ILE A 196 1.46 23.23 29.20
N GLY A 197 2.73 23.19 28.76
CA GLY A 197 3.80 22.46 29.46
C GLY A 197 3.85 20.95 29.18
N ARG A 198 2.95 20.46 28.34
CA ARG A 198 2.93 19.08 27.86
C ARG A 198 2.76 19.07 26.33
N SER A 199 3.28 18.05 25.64
CA SER A 199 3.01 17.91 24.20
C SER A 199 1.76 17.07 23.99
N PRO A 200 0.68 17.61 23.39
CA PRO A 200 -0.50 16.83 23.05
C PRO A 200 -0.18 15.76 22.00
N ILE A 201 0.84 15.99 21.16
CA ILE A 201 1.30 15.00 20.17
C ILE A 201 1.98 13.82 20.86
N GLN A 202 2.86 14.06 21.85
CA GLN A 202 3.47 13.00 22.66
C GLN A 202 2.39 12.20 23.41
N SER A 203 1.40 12.89 23.96
CA SER A 203 0.28 12.21 24.64
C SER A 203 -0.54 11.37 23.68
N ALA A 204 -0.84 11.90 22.48
CA ALA A 204 -1.56 11.16 21.45
C ALA A 204 -0.76 9.93 20.96
N LEU A 205 0.54 10.10 20.72
CA LEU A 205 1.43 8.99 20.31
C LEU A 205 1.34 7.84 21.32
N ARG A 206 1.44 8.13 22.63
CA ARG A 206 1.30 7.10 23.67
C ARG A 206 -0.06 6.42 23.68
N VAL A 207 -1.13 7.18 23.47
CA VAL A 207 -2.49 6.60 23.37
C VAL A 207 -2.59 5.67 22.17
N LEU A 208 -2.12 6.09 21.00
CA LEU A 208 -2.13 5.24 19.80
C LEU A 208 -1.34 3.96 20.02
N LEU A 209 -0.10 4.06 20.53
CA LEU A 209 0.74 2.91 20.82
C LEU A 209 0.15 1.97 21.89
N ALA A 210 -0.52 2.52 22.90
CA ALA A 210 -1.21 1.72 23.92
C ALA A 210 -2.40 0.96 23.33
N ASP A 211 -3.19 1.61 22.47
CA ASP A 211 -4.32 1.00 21.77
C ASP A 211 -3.88 -0.12 20.82
N GLU A 212 -2.80 0.09 20.08
CA GLU A 212 -2.19 -0.91 19.22
C GLU A 212 -1.66 -2.09 20.02
N ARG A 213 -0.86 -1.81 21.06
CA ARG A 213 -0.27 -2.86 21.91
C ARG A 213 -1.34 -3.71 22.60
N ALA A 214 -2.44 -3.11 23.04
CA ALA A 214 -3.55 -3.84 23.66
C ALA A 214 -4.18 -4.88 22.71
N ARG A 215 -3.98 -4.71 21.40
CA ARG A 215 -4.49 -5.60 20.33
C ARG A 215 -3.39 -6.41 19.65
N GLY A 216 -2.16 -6.36 20.15
CA GLY A 216 -1.02 -7.07 19.57
C GLY A 216 -0.57 -6.51 18.21
N ILE A 217 -0.89 -5.26 17.92
CA ILE A 217 -0.53 -4.58 16.68
C ILE A 217 0.81 -3.86 16.86
N VAL A 218 1.68 -3.96 15.85
CA VAL A 218 2.90 -3.16 15.70
C VAL A 218 2.79 -2.38 14.40
N SER A 219 2.86 -1.06 14.49
CA SER A 219 2.68 -0.14 13.36
C SER A 219 3.99 0.29 12.71
N THR A 220 3.86 0.91 11.53
CA THR A 220 4.96 1.54 10.80
C THR A 220 4.82 3.07 10.87
N TRP A 221 5.89 3.76 11.20
CA TRP A 221 5.94 5.21 11.36
C TRP A 221 6.84 5.88 10.34
N PHE A 222 6.34 6.93 9.71
CA PHE A 222 7.08 7.75 8.77
C PHE A 222 7.44 9.09 9.41
N VAL A 223 8.74 9.41 9.43
CA VAL A 223 9.31 10.53 10.19
C VAL A 223 10.02 11.50 9.26
N LEU A 224 9.68 12.79 9.33
CA LEU A 224 10.36 13.86 8.59
C LEU A 224 11.80 14.01 9.09
N CYS A 225 12.77 13.94 8.18
CA CYS A 225 14.19 13.99 8.53
C CYS A 225 14.99 15.02 7.73
N GLY A 226 14.32 16.03 7.15
CA GLY A 226 14.96 17.15 6.48
C GLY A 226 15.31 18.28 7.45
N THR A 227 15.99 19.32 6.94
CA THR A 227 16.30 20.53 7.70
C THR A 227 15.23 21.59 7.47
N PRO A 228 14.50 22.04 8.52
CA PRO A 228 13.50 23.07 8.38
C PRO A 228 14.09 24.41 7.94
N THR A 229 13.41 25.09 7.03
CA THR A 229 13.67 26.47 6.61
C THR A 229 12.39 27.28 6.75
N LEU A 230 12.48 28.62 6.71
CA LEU A 230 11.28 29.46 6.73
C LEU A 230 10.33 29.13 5.56
N LYS A 231 10.86 28.75 4.41
CA LYS A 231 10.08 28.35 3.22
C LYS A 231 9.34 27.04 3.46
N THR A 232 10.04 26.00 3.92
CA THR A 232 9.46 24.68 4.16
C THR A 232 8.43 24.72 5.30
N MET A 233 8.73 25.50 6.35
CA MET A 233 7.80 25.69 7.48
C MET A 233 6.51 26.40 7.07
N ARG A 234 6.60 27.43 6.20
CA ARG A 234 5.40 28.13 5.67
C ARG A 234 4.58 27.23 4.75
N ALA A 235 5.23 26.34 4.02
CA ALA A 235 4.57 25.34 3.19
C ALA A 235 3.92 24.21 4.01
N GLY A 236 4.24 24.11 5.32
CA GLY A 236 3.81 23.01 6.19
C GLY A 236 4.57 21.71 5.92
N ASP A 237 5.74 21.78 5.26
CA ASP A 237 6.55 20.62 4.92
C ASP A 237 7.39 20.15 6.12
N LEU A 238 8.53 20.76 6.36
CA LEU A 238 9.41 20.41 7.50
C LEU A 238 9.01 21.23 8.71
N THR A 239 8.34 20.62 9.68
CA THR A 239 7.73 21.33 10.81
C THR A 239 8.54 21.24 12.10
N TYR A 240 9.52 20.32 12.17
CA TYR A 240 10.39 20.10 13.33
C TYR A 240 11.80 19.70 12.87
N LEU A 241 12.76 19.80 13.80
CA LEU A 241 14.10 19.21 13.66
C LEU A 241 14.07 17.77 14.19
N PRO A 242 14.56 16.79 13.44
CA PRO A 242 14.53 15.40 13.89
C PRO A 242 15.41 15.14 15.13
N GLU A 243 16.43 15.98 15.40
CA GLU A 243 17.25 15.96 16.62
C GLU A 243 16.66 16.79 17.77
N GLY A 244 15.54 17.50 17.53
CA GLY A 244 14.87 18.28 18.58
C GLY A 244 14.35 17.37 19.70
N SER A 245 14.28 17.91 20.93
CA SER A 245 13.91 17.11 22.11
C SER A 245 12.56 16.42 21.99
N GLY A 246 11.58 17.05 21.33
CA GLY A 246 10.27 16.45 21.09
C GLY A 246 10.32 15.30 20.08
N ALA A 247 11.09 15.46 18.98
CA ALA A 247 11.26 14.41 17.99
C ALA A 247 12.08 13.24 18.56
N ALA A 248 13.17 13.53 19.30
CA ALA A 248 13.96 12.51 19.96
C ALA A 248 13.11 11.67 20.93
N ALA A 249 12.30 12.31 21.78
CA ALA A 249 11.40 11.62 22.69
C ALA A 249 10.35 10.76 21.95
N ALA A 250 9.86 11.22 20.80
CA ALA A 250 8.96 10.43 19.98
C ALA A 250 9.67 9.20 19.40
N LEU A 251 10.88 9.37 18.87
CA LEU A 251 11.68 8.25 18.32
C LEU A 251 12.01 7.22 19.38
N ASP A 252 12.36 7.64 20.60
CA ASP A 252 12.62 6.72 21.72
C ASP A 252 11.37 5.92 22.07
N GLU A 253 10.22 6.56 22.18
CA GLU A 253 8.93 5.90 22.44
C GLU A 253 8.60 4.84 21.35
N LEU A 254 8.79 5.19 20.08
CA LEU A 254 8.56 4.28 18.95
C LEU A 254 9.50 3.07 19.00
N ARG A 255 10.78 3.29 19.32
CA ARG A 255 11.78 2.21 19.46
C ARG A 255 11.43 1.28 20.61
N GLU A 256 11.03 1.82 21.78
CA GLU A 256 10.62 1.03 22.95
C GLU A 256 9.41 0.14 22.68
N HIS A 257 8.52 0.56 21.77
CA HIS A 257 7.37 -0.22 21.31
C HIS A 257 7.68 -1.17 20.15
N GLY A 258 8.92 -1.18 19.65
CA GLY A 258 9.35 -2.05 18.54
C GLY A 258 8.73 -1.67 17.20
N CYS A 259 8.28 -0.42 17.04
CA CYS A 259 7.71 0.08 15.79
C CYS A 259 8.75 0.10 14.67
N GLU A 260 8.30 -0.12 13.45
CA GLU A 260 9.10 0.12 12.26
C GLU A 260 9.15 1.62 11.99
N ILE A 261 10.35 2.20 11.84
CA ILE A 261 10.56 3.62 11.61
C ILE A 261 11.18 3.85 10.24
N ASN A 262 10.49 4.62 9.39
CA ASN A 262 10.86 4.89 8.03
C ASN A 262 10.83 6.38 7.67
N LEU A 263 11.32 6.72 6.48
CA LEU A 263 11.44 8.11 6.06
C LEU A 263 10.11 8.69 5.57
N HIS A 264 9.68 9.81 6.17
CA HIS A 264 8.73 10.71 5.55
C HIS A 264 9.50 11.70 4.67
N GLY A 265 9.51 11.47 3.36
CA GLY A 265 10.30 12.27 2.41
C GLY A 265 9.79 13.70 2.31
N SER A 266 10.65 14.70 2.46
CA SER A 266 10.27 16.11 2.35
C SER A 266 9.91 16.52 0.91
N PHE A 267 9.31 17.70 0.72
CA PHE A 267 8.95 18.20 -0.62
C PHE A 267 10.12 18.21 -1.59
N VAL A 268 11.31 18.54 -1.09
CA VAL A 268 12.49 18.67 -1.95
C VAL A 268 12.90 17.34 -2.57
N THR A 269 12.67 16.23 -1.89
CA THR A 269 13.08 14.90 -2.38
C THR A 269 12.35 14.46 -3.65
N SER A 270 11.14 14.97 -3.91
CA SER A 270 10.42 14.68 -5.16
C SER A 270 11.01 15.34 -6.40
N GLU A 271 11.83 16.39 -6.21
CA GLU A 271 12.50 17.14 -7.27
C GLU A 271 14.02 16.88 -7.30
N HIS A 272 14.61 16.63 -6.12
CA HIS A 272 16.03 16.44 -5.89
C HIS A 272 16.28 15.09 -5.22
N HIS A 273 16.42 14.06 -6.04
CA HIS A 273 16.45 12.67 -5.58
C HIS A 273 17.70 12.35 -4.74
N GLU A 274 18.80 13.09 -4.96
CA GLU A 274 20.04 12.97 -4.16
C GLU A 274 19.81 13.22 -2.67
N VAL A 275 18.79 14.02 -2.32
CA VAL A 275 18.43 14.32 -0.93
C VAL A 275 17.80 13.12 -0.19
N PHE A 276 17.25 12.15 -0.91
CA PHE A 276 16.73 10.92 -0.28
C PHE A 276 17.80 10.18 0.52
N ALA A 277 18.98 9.97 -0.08
CA ALA A 277 20.07 9.25 0.58
C ALA A 277 20.55 9.99 1.85
N GLU A 278 20.60 11.34 1.81
CA GLU A 278 20.95 12.16 2.96
C GLU A 278 19.93 11.99 4.10
N GLN A 279 18.62 12.21 3.81
CA GLN A 279 17.56 12.11 4.82
C GLN A 279 17.44 10.69 5.37
N ARG A 280 17.52 9.67 4.51
CA ARG A 280 17.54 8.26 4.90
C ARG A 280 18.70 7.94 5.86
N GLY A 281 19.92 8.35 5.49
CA GLY A 281 21.11 8.13 6.31
C GLY A 281 21.07 8.89 7.64
N ARG A 282 20.48 10.09 7.67
CA ARG A 282 20.26 10.86 8.89
C ARG A 282 19.28 10.14 9.82
N LEU A 283 18.14 9.68 9.30
CA LEU A 283 17.16 8.96 10.10
C LEU A 283 17.73 7.63 10.64
N ALA A 284 18.44 6.87 9.81
CA ALA A 284 19.06 5.61 10.22
C ALA A 284 20.05 5.81 11.40
N ARG A 285 20.79 6.93 11.43
CA ARG A 285 21.68 7.26 12.56
C ARG A 285 20.91 7.63 13.81
N LEU A 286 19.79 8.34 13.69
CA LEU A 286 18.97 8.75 14.84
C LEU A 286 18.22 7.59 15.49
N THR A 287 17.79 6.63 14.66
CA THR A 287 16.99 5.49 15.13
C THR A 287 17.82 4.25 15.42
N GLU A 288 19.08 4.20 14.95
CA GLU A 288 19.95 3.00 14.99
C GLU A 288 19.29 1.78 14.33
N GLN A 289 18.40 2.02 13.38
CA GLN A 289 17.66 1.01 12.63
C GLN A 289 17.83 1.19 11.12
N PRO A 290 17.70 0.10 10.32
CA PRO A 290 17.63 0.22 8.89
C PRO A 290 16.36 0.99 8.47
N VAL A 291 16.50 2.00 7.62
CA VAL A 291 15.37 2.71 7.00
C VAL A 291 15.14 2.09 5.63
N LEU A 292 14.12 1.26 5.52
CA LEU A 292 13.84 0.46 4.32
C LEU A 292 12.69 1.02 3.48
N GLY A 293 11.74 1.71 4.12
CA GLY A 293 10.57 2.28 3.49
C GLY A 293 10.63 3.80 3.36
N VAL A 294 9.80 4.32 2.47
CA VAL A 294 9.58 5.75 2.29
C VAL A 294 8.11 6.05 2.02
N ARG A 295 7.65 7.20 2.50
CA ARG A 295 6.40 7.86 2.10
C ARG A 295 6.67 9.33 1.92
N GLN A 296 6.29 9.90 0.79
CA GLN A 296 6.44 11.32 0.55
C GLN A 296 5.41 12.14 1.33
N HIS A 297 5.89 13.19 1.99
CA HIS A 297 5.03 14.15 2.67
C HIS A 297 4.02 14.76 1.69
N PHE A 298 2.76 14.86 2.11
CA PHE A 298 1.61 15.23 1.28
C PHE A 298 1.36 14.27 0.09
N LEU A 299 1.94 13.07 0.09
CA LEU A 299 1.94 12.15 -1.06
C LEU A 299 2.46 12.84 -2.34
N ARG A 300 3.43 13.76 -2.20
CA ARG A 300 3.96 14.56 -3.29
C ARG A 300 5.04 13.82 -4.03
N MET A 301 4.76 13.45 -5.28
CA MET A 301 5.71 12.78 -6.16
C MET A 301 5.54 13.22 -7.61
N ARG A 302 6.51 12.88 -8.42
CA ARG A 302 6.44 12.90 -9.89
C ARG A 302 6.23 11.46 -10.35
N PRO A 303 5.00 11.07 -10.78
CA PRO A 303 4.69 9.71 -11.20
C PRO A 303 5.69 9.19 -12.25
N GLY A 304 6.18 7.95 -12.07
CA GLY A 304 7.15 7.32 -12.97
C GLY A 304 8.59 7.83 -12.88
N ILE A 305 8.87 8.85 -12.06
CA ILE A 305 10.21 9.46 -11.92
C ILE A 305 10.71 9.34 -10.48
N THR A 306 9.90 9.73 -9.50
CA THR A 306 10.31 9.75 -8.08
C THR A 306 10.68 8.36 -7.57
N SER A 307 9.96 7.31 -8.01
CA SER A 307 10.24 5.92 -7.63
C SER A 307 11.67 5.48 -8.01
N ARG A 308 12.20 5.95 -9.15
CA ARG A 308 13.61 5.69 -9.52
C ARG A 308 14.58 6.30 -8.50
N GLY A 309 14.37 7.56 -8.12
CA GLY A 309 15.23 8.20 -7.10
C GLY A 309 15.16 7.51 -5.73
N MET A 310 14.00 6.98 -5.37
CA MET A 310 13.84 6.17 -4.15
C MET A 310 14.63 4.85 -4.25
N ALA A 311 14.57 4.16 -5.40
CA ALA A 311 15.32 2.93 -5.65
C ALA A 311 16.84 3.19 -5.61
N GLU A 312 17.32 4.25 -6.27
CA GLU A 312 18.72 4.66 -6.26
C GLU A 312 19.23 5.04 -4.86
N ALA A 313 18.37 5.61 -4.02
CA ALA A 313 18.68 5.88 -2.61
C ALA A 313 18.67 4.61 -1.74
N GLY A 314 18.32 3.44 -2.27
CA GLY A 314 18.36 2.15 -1.62
C GLY A 314 17.16 1.85 -0.72
N PHE A 315 16.01 2.49 -0.92
CA PHE A 315 14.76 2.05 -0.31
C PHE A 315 14.30 0.73 -0.92
N ARG A 316 13.65 -0.09 -0.12
CA ARG A 316 13.05 -1.34 -0.55
C ARG A 316 11.59 -1.20 -0.95
N TYR A 317 10.88 -0.26 -0.31
CA TYR A 317 9.50 0.00 -0.65
C TYR A 317 9.12 1.48 -0.50
N ASP A 318 8.14 1.89 -1.29
CA ASP A 318 7.41 3.14 -1.21
C ASP A 318 5.94 2.89 -0.85
N THR A 319 5.35 3.83 -0.15
CA THR A 319 3.92 3.83 0.13
C THR A 319 3.31 5.23 -0.10
N THR A 320 3.76 5.89 -1.17
CA THR A 320 3.28 7.23 -1.56
C THR A 320 2.03 7.17 -2.43
N TRP A 321 1.82 6.08 -3.18
CA TRP A 321 0.69 5.94 -4.08
C TRP A 321 -0.63 5.76 -3.32
N GLY A 322 -1.16 6.89 -2.83
CA GLY A 322 -2.51 7.05 -2.33
C GLY A 322 -3.12 8.30 -2.94
N PHE A 323 -4.43 8.43 -2.99
CA PHE A 323 -5.05 9.67 -3.36
C PHE A 323 -4.89 10.70 -2.23
N PRO A 324 -4.54 11.96 -2.54
CA PRO A 324 -4.34 12.96 -1.51
C PRO A 324 -5.65 13.54 -0.94
N ASP A 325 -6.75 13.43 -1.66
CA ASP A 325 -8.03 14.12 -1.41
C ASP A 325 -9.24 13.19 -1.32
N GLN A 326 -9.04 11.88 -1.49
CA GLN A 326 -10.04 10.84 -1.32
C GLN A 326 -9.35 9.52 -0.98
N ASN A 327 -10.10 8.48 -0.67
CA ASN A 327 -9.59 7.15 -0.37
C ASN A 327 -9.92 6.17 -1.50
N GLY A 328 -9.14 5.07 -1.62
CA GLY A 328 -9.37 4.03 -2.60
C GLY A 328 -8.10 3.51 -3.27
N PHE A 329 -8.28 2.76 -4.34
CA PHE A 329 -7.23 1.97 -5.00
C PHE A 329 -6.60 2.73 -6.18
N ARG A 330 -5.71 3.68 -5.91
CA ARG A 330 -5.12 4.58 -6.93
C ARG A 330 -4.43 3.84 -8.08
N LEU A 331 -3.79 2.70 -7.82
CA LEU A 331 -3.18 1.84 -8.83
C LEU A 331 -4.04 0.62 -9.20
N GLY A 332 -5.31 0.59 -8.79
CA GLY A 332 -6.22 -0.55 -9.01
C GLY A 332 -5.82 -1.81 -8.25
N VAL A 333 -4.97 -1.71 -7.24
CA VAL A 333 -4.53 -2.81 -6.37
C VAL A 333 -4.59 -2.43 -4.90
N GLY A 334 -4.91 -3.39 -4.05
CA GLY A 334 -4.63 -3.35 -2.62
C GLY A 334 -3.65 -4.49 -2.33
N ASP A 335 -2.40 -4.34 -2.70
CA ASP A 335 -1.33 -5.31 -2.51
C ASP A 335 0.03 -4.66 -2.79
N VAL A 336 1.12 -5.37 -2.51
CA VAL A 336 2.48 -4.93 -2.82
C VAL A 336 2.82 -5.31 -4.27
N ILE A 337 3.24 -4.35 -5.06
CA ILE A 337 3.60 -4.55 -6.48
C ILE A 337 4.98 -3.94 -6.78
N PRO A 338 5.69 -4.33 -7.84
CA PRO A 338 6.90 -3.64 -8.27
C PRO A 338 6.61 -2.20 -8.68
N ALA A 339 7.45 -1.25 -8.28
CA ALA A 339 7.38 0.13 -8.76
C ALA A 339 7.72 0.19 -10.26
N TRP A 340 7.24 1.22 -10.93
CA TRP A 340 7.49 1.43 -12.36
C TRP A 340 8.36 2.66 -12.61
N ASP A 341 9.41 2.48 -13.40
CA ASP A 341 10.21 3.55 -13.99
C ASP A 341 9.59 3.97 -15.32
N GLY A 342 8.92 5.12 -15.33
CA GLY A 342 8.21 5.59 -16.53
C GLY A 342 9.12 6.04 -17.67
N GLU A 343 10.35 6.47 -17.38
CA GLU A 343 11.32 6.85 -18.41
C GLU A 343 12.10 5.64 -18.94
N GLY A 344 12.43 4.69 -18.04
CA GLY A 344 13.12 3.46 -18.40
C GLY A 344 12.19 2.36 -18.92
N GLU A 345 10.89 2.56 -18.89
CA GLU A 345 9.84 1.59 -19.27
C GLU A 345 10.08 0.20 -18.66
N ARG A 346 10.33 0.14 -17.36
CA ARG A 346 10.67 -1.11 -16.67
C ARG A 346 10.17 -1.13 -15.22
N ALA A 347 9.93 -2.32 -14.72
CA ALA A 347 9.76 -2.54 -13.29
C ALA A 347 11.08 -2.29 -12.54
N LEU A 348 10.99 -1.73 -11.34
CA LEU A 348 12.10 -1.52 -10.41
C LEU A 348 12.14 -2.64 -9.37
N GLU A 349 13.27 -2.78 -8.68
CA GLU A 349 13.36 -3.62 -7.49
C GLU A 349 12.64 -2.98 -6.28
N LEU A 350 12.44 -1.67 -6.29
CA LEU A 350 11.58 -0.96 -5.35
C LEU A 350 10.15 -1.52 -5.45
N LEU A 351 9.50 -1.70 -4.32
CA LEU A 351 8.12 -2.16 -4.27
C LEU A 351 7.19 -1.02 -3.84
N GLU A 352 6.00 -0.99 -4.42
CA GLU A 352 4.91 -0.09 -4.04
C GLU A 352 3.93 -0.82 -3.14
N ALA A 353 3.62 -0.23 -1.98
CA ALA A 353 2.55 -0.64 -1.09
C ALA A 353 1.53 0.52 -0.99
N PRO A 354 0.59 0.63 -1.92
CA PRO A 354 -0.27 1.80 -2.02
C PRO A 354 -1.09 2.07 -0.76
N VAL A 355 -1.19 3.35 -0.36
CA VAL A 355 -2.13 3.77 0.67
C VAL A 355 -3.55 3.61 0.15
N ILE A 356 -4.38 2.88 0.89
CA ILE A 356 -5.78 2.63 0.55
C ILE A 356 -6.70 3.60 1.28
N TRP A 357 -6.35 3.93 2.53
CA TRP A 357 -7.15 4.82 3.35
C TRP A 357 -6.27 5.77 4.17
N MET A 358 -6.70 7.03 4.28
CA MET A 358 -6.03 8.07 5.06
C MET A 358 -7.08 9.00 5.69
N ASP A 359 -6.98 9.22 6.99
CA ASP A 359 -7.85 10.08 7.77
C ASP A 359 -7.94 11.52 7.25
N ARG A 360 -6.80 12.06 6.73
CA ARG A 360 -6.73 13.44 6.22
C ARG A 360 -7.43 13.62 4.88
N ALA A 361 -7.59 12.57 4.09
CA ALA A 361 -8.41 12.61 2.88
C ALA A 361 -9.85 13.02 3.21
N LEU A 362 -10.41 12.46 4.27
CA LEU A 362 -11.74 12.78 4.75
C LEU A 362 -11.79 14.09 5.56
N SER A 363 -10.97 14.20 6.60
CA SER A 363 -11.06 15.31 7.55
C SER A 363 -10.64 16.65 6.98
N LYS A 364 -9.66 16.68 6.06
CA LYS A 364 -9.08 17.91 5.52
C LYS A 364 -9.62 18.26 4.12
N TYR A 365 -9.74 17.27 3.25
CA TYR A 365 -10.05 17.51 1.85
C TYR A 365 -11.54 17.33 1.54
N ALA A 366 -12.15 16.26 2.02
CA ALA A 366 -13.60 16.05 1.86
C ALA A 366 -14.44 16.82 2.89
N GLY A 367 -13.82 17.34 3.97
CA GLY A 367 -14.52 18.10 5.01
C GLY A 367 -15.46 17.23 5.86
N VAL A 368 -15.26 15.92 5.89
CA VAL A 368 -16.05 14.99 6.70
C VAL A 368 -15.53 15.05 8.13
N GLU A 369 -16.31 15.65 9.02
CA GLU A 369 -15.96 15.85 10.43
C GLU A 369 -16.39 14.66 11.31
N ASP A 370 -17.35 13.84 10.83
CA ASP A 370 -17.85 12.67 11.55
C ASP A 370 -16.87 11.51 11.48
N SER A 371 -16.25 11.19 12.61
CA SER A 371 -15.30 10.08 12.72
C SER A 371 -15.95 8.70 12.55
N ALA A 372 -17.25 8.55 12.73
CA ALA A 372 -17.94 7.30 12.43
C ALA A 372 -18.00 7.03 10.92
N ALA A 373 -18.16 8.09 10.12
CA ALA A 373 -18.06 7.98 8.66
C ALA A 373 -16.65 7.57 8.21
N TRP A 374 -15.58 8.02 8.91
CA TRP A 374 -14.22 7.60 8.61
C TRP A 374 -14.03 6.10 8.78
N ILE A 375 -14.55 5.53 9.89
CA ILE A 375 -14.45 4.10 10.15
C ILE A 375 -15.26 3.31 9.13
N THR A 376 -16.47 3.78 8.81
CA THR A 376 -17.34 3.12 7.82
C THR A 376 -16.63 2.99 6.46
N GLU A 377 -16.00 4.05 5.98
CA GLU A 377 -15.25 4.03 4.72
C GLU A 377 -14.00 3.15 4.83
N ALA A 378 -13.21 3.28 5.91
CA ALA A 378 -12.01 2.46 6.14
C ALA A 378 -12.35 0.97 6.09
N MET A 379 -13.41 0.56 6.79
CA MET A 379 -13.84 -0.83 6.84
C MET A 379 -14.44 -1.33 5.53
N SER A 380 -15.11 -0.46 4.75
CA SER A 380 -15.56 -0.80 3.41
C SER A 380 -14.39 -1.16 2.50
N LEU A 381 -13.34 -0.32 2.48
CA LEU A 381 -12.13 -0.57 1.70
C LEU A 381 -11.33 -1.77 2.23
N ALA A 382 -11.28 -1.97 3.55
CA ALA A 382 -10.63 -3.12 4.17
C ALA A 382 -11.30 -4.45 3.76
N ARG A 383 -12.63 -4.49 3.77
CA ARG A 383 -13.38 -5.67 3.28
C ARG A 383 -13.16 -5.91 1.79
N THR A 384 -13.04 -4.85 0.98
CA THR A 384 -12.67 -5.00 -0.43
C THR A 384 -11.27 -5.61 -0.59
N CYS A 385 -10.27 -5.20 0.23
CA CYS A 385 -8.96 -5.87 0.26
C CYS A 385 -9.06 -7.33 0.66
N ARG A 386 -9.87 -7.66 1.69
CA ARG A 386 -10.13 -9.05 2.10
C ARG A 386 -10.72 -9.89 0.97
N ASP A 387 -11.66 -9.34 0.21
CA ASP A 387 -12.33 -10.06 -0.87
C ASP A 387 -11.41 -10.41 -2.04
N VAL A 388 -10.36 -9.62 -2.27
CA VAL A 388 -9.33 -9.91 -3.26
C VAL A 388 -8.06 -10.55 -2.66
N GLU A 389 -8.09 -10.90 -1.36
CA GLU A 389 -6.97 -11.50 -0.61
C GLU A 389 -5.71 -10.63 -0.58
N GLY A 390 -5.92 -9.32 -0.59
CA GLY A 390 -4.90 -8.28 -0.69
C GLY A 390 -4.43 -7.71 0.64
N LEU A 391 -3.84 -6.52 0.56
CA LEU A 391 -3.29 -5.72 1.66
C LEU A 391 -4.06 -4.39 1.76
N TRP A 392 -4.53 -4.08 2.96
CA TRP A 392 -5.02 -2.74 3.30
C TRP A 392 -3.92 -1.95 4.03
N VAL A 393 -3.55 -0.79 3.51
CA VAL A 393 -2.62 0.15 4.15
C VAL A 393 -3.41 1.37 4.58
N GLY A 394 -3.51 1.55 5.89
CA GLY A 394 -4.20 2.69 6.49
C GLY A 394 -3.23 3.69 7.10
N VAL A 395 -3.53 4.99 6.94
CA VAL A 395 -2.77 6.09 7.54
C VAL A 395 -3.61 6.79 8.58
N TRP A 396 -3.09 6.84 9.79
CA TRP A 396 -3.66 7.63 10.89
C TRP A 396 -2.64 8.61 11.43
N HIS A 397 -2.97 9.91 11.45
CA HIS A 397 -2.04 10.93 11.91
C HIS A 397 -2.18 11.18 13.41
N PRO A 398 -1.07 11.19 14.18
CA PRO A 398 -1.09 11.43 15.62
C PRO A 398 -1.51 12.84 15.99
N ASN A 399 -1.58 13.76 15.03
CA ASN A 399 -2.05 15.13 15.25
C ASN A 399 -3.59 15.27 15.27
N LEU A 400 -4.34 14.18 15.10
CA LEU A 400 -5.79 14.17 15.31
C LEU A 400 -6.11 14.04 16.80
N THR A 401 -6.04 15.15 17.51
CA THR A 401 -6.25 15.23 18.95
C THR A 401 -7.23 16.35 19.33
N ASP A 402 -7.75 16.30 20.54
CA ASP A 402 -8.61 17.34 21.10
C ASP A 402 -7.97 18.72 21.02
N ALA A 403 -6.68 18.83 21.35
CA ALA A 403 -5.94 20.09 21.33
C ALA A 403 -5.76 20.66 19.92
N LEU A 404 -5.91 19.84 18.88
CA LEU A 404 -5.88 20.24 17.47
C LEU A 404 -7.28 20.20 16.82
N GLY A 405 -8.35 20.10 17.62
CA GLY A 405 -9.73 20.22 17.18
C GLY A 405 -10.37 18.93 16.63
N PHE A 406 -9.86 17.77 17.04
CA PHE A 406 -10.37 16.44 16.68
C PHE A 406 -10.70 15.60 17.93
N PRO A 407 -11.72 15.99 18.71
CA PRO A 407 -11.96 15.41 20.04
C PRO A 407 -12.37 13.92 20.00
N ASP A 408 -12.98 13.49 18.93
CA ASP A 408 -13.50 12.12 18.83
C ASP A 408 -12.54 11.16 18.12
N ALA A 409 -11.42 11.70 17.59
CA ALA A 409 -10.47 10.92 16.81
C ALA A 409 -9.76 9.80 17.61
N PRO A 410 -9.32 9.99 18.87
CA PRO A 410 -8.71 8.88 19.62
C PRO A 410 -9.65 7.70 19.84
N ALA A 411 -10.92 7.95 20.18
CA ALA A 411 -11.92 6.90 20.33
C ALA A 411 -12.26 6.22 18.99
N ALA A 412 -12.27 6.99 17.91
CA ALA A 412 -12.47 6.47 16.57
C ALA A 412 -11.32 5.55 16.13
N PHE A 413 -10.07 5.89 16.47
CA PHE A 413 -8.93 5.02 16.18
C PHE A 413 -9.04 3.68 16.91
N ALA A 414 -9.30 3.69 18.21
CA ALA A 414 -9.49 2.46 18.98
C ALA A 414 -10.60 1.58 18.37
N LYS A 415 -11.74 2.19 17.97
CA LYS A 415 -12.83 1.48 17.30
C LYS A 415 -12.42 0.92 15.94
N LEU A 416 -11.67 1.66 15.13
CA LEU A 416 -11.14 1.18 13.85
C LEU A 416 -10.28 -0.07 14.05
N LEU A 417 -9.41 -0.06 15.06
CA LEU A 417 -8.56 -1.22 15.36
C LEU A 417 -9.40 -2.44 15.78
N ASP A 418 -10.44 -2.24 16.63
CA ASP A 418 -11.35 -3.32 17.03
C ASP A 418 -12.06 -3.95 15.83
N GLU A 419 -12.58 -3.12 14.93
CA GLU A 419 -13.27 -3.60 13.73
C GLU A 419 -12.30 -4.30 12.75
N LEU A 420 -11.08 -3.79 12.57
CA LEU A 420 -10.07 -4.44 11.74
C LEU A 420 -9.67 -5.81 12.30
N VAL A 421 -9.38 -5.90 13.59
CA VAL A 421 -8.98 -7.17 14.24
C VAL A 421 -10.10 -8.21 14.13
N ALA A 422 -11.36 -7.80 14.24
CA ALA A 422 -12.51 -8.68 14.09
C ALA A 422 -12.65 -9.31 12.69
N GLU A 423 -12.09 -8.70 11.66
CA GLU A 423 -12.04 -9.25 10.29
C GLU A 423 -10.84 -10.19 10.06
N GLU A 424 -10.08 -10.49 11.10
CA GLU A 424 -8.97 -11.45 11.15
C GLU A 424 -7.86 -11.29 10.07
N PRO A 425 -7.35 -10.09 9.78
CA PRO A 425 -6.20 -9.92 8.89
C PRO A 425 -4.92 -10.51 9.48
N PHE A 426 -3.90 -10.72 8.65
CA PHE A 426 -2.53 -10.76 9.13
C PHE A 426 -2.05 -9.33 9.34
N MET A 427 -1.86 -8.93 10.60
CA MET A 427 -1.40 -7.57 10.94
C MET A 427 0.09 -7.59 11.28
N ALA A 428 0.86 -6.76 10.62
CA ALA A 428 2.30 -6.62 10.85
C ALA A 428 2.79 -5.23 10.39
N PRO A 429 3.99 -4.80 10.79
CA PRO A 429 4.67 -3.66 10.19
C PRO A 429 4.77 -3.83 8.66
N LEU A 430 4.67 -2.72 7.93
CA LEU A 430 4.57 -2.75 6.48
C LEU A 430 5.77 -3.42 5.81
N GLY A 431 6.98 -3.21 6.34
CA GLY A 431 8.19 -3.87 5.84
C GLY A 431 8.12 -5.39 5.90
N ARG A 432 7.56 -5.98 6.98
CA ARG A 432 7.37 -7.44 7.07
C ARG A 432 6.37 -7.96 6.02
N LEU A 433 5.31 -7.20 5.73
CA LEU A 433 4.35 -7.55 4.68
C LEU A 433 4.99 -7.49 3.29
N VAL A 434 5.83 -6.49 3.06
CA VAL A 434 6.63 -6.37 1.84
C VAL A 434 7.61 -7.54 1.70
N GLU A 435 8.33 -7.90 2.75
CA GLU A 435 9.25 -9.06 2.76
C GLU A 435 8.53 -10.38 2.46
N TRP A 436 7.32 -10.58 3.02
CA TRP A 436 6.50 -11.73 2.68
C TRP A 436 6.20 -11.80 1.19
N ARG A 437 5.83 -10.67 0.57
CA ARG A 437 5.52 -10.61 -0.86
C ARG A 437 6.76 -10.89 -1.72
N VAL A 438 7.95 -10.42 -1.31
CA VAL A 438 9.22 -10.76 -1.95
C VAL A 438 9.46 -12.27 -1.90
N ALA A 439 9.35 -12.87 -0.71
CA ALA A 439 9.57 -14.29 -0.54
C ALA A 439 8.56 -15.13 -1.34
N ARG A 440 7.29 -14.73 -1.38
CA ARG A 440 6.25 -15.39 -2.20
C ARG A 440 6.55 -15.35 -3.70
N ARG A 441 7.03 -14.21 -4.22
CA ARG A 441 7.44 -14.07 -5.63
C ARG A 441 8.66 -14.90 -6.00
N ALA A 442 9.52 -15.19 -5.04
CA ALA A 442 10.70 -16.01 -5.24
C ALA A 442 10.41 -17.52 -5.31
N VAL A 443 9.15 -17.93 -5.06
CA VAL A 443 8.77 -19.33 -5.16
C VAL A 443 8.82 -19.80 -6.62
N ARG A 444 9.44 -20.96 -6.82
CA ARG A 444 9.52 -21.67 -8.11
C ARG A 444 8.93 -23.06 -7.95
N VAL A 445 8.28 -23.55 -8.99
CA VAL A 445 7.76 -24.91 -9.04
C VAL A 445 8.40 -25.62 -10.23
N ARG A 446 9.14 -26.71 -9.97
CA ARG A 446 9.78 -27.52 -11.03
C ARG A 446 8.79 -28.43 -11.74
N GLY A 447 7.80 -28.93 -11.01
CA GLY A 447 6.80 -29.85 -11.53
C GLY A 447 5.95 -30.45 -10.42
N ILE A 448 5.37 -31.61 -10.70
CA ILE A 448 4.53 -32.36 -9.76
C ILE A 448 5.21 -33.69 -9.47
N LEU A 449 5.37 -34.02 -8.21
CA LEU A 449 5.91 -35.28 -7.76
C LEU A 449 4.92 -36.44 -8.04
N PRO A 450 5.37 -37.70 -8.07
CA PRO A 450 4.50 -38.87 -8.31
C PRO A 450 3.35 -39.02 -7.31
N ASP A 451 3.50 -38.44 -6.10
CA ASP A 451 2.45 -38.44 -5.08
C ASP A 451 1.46 -37.27 -5.22
N GLY A 452 1.57 -36.48 -6.29
CA GLY A 452 0.71 -35.34 -6.61
C GLY A 452 1.08 -34.04 -5.89
N ARG A 453 2.16 -34.01 -5.08
CA ARG A 453 2.64 -32.79 -4.44
C ARG A 453 3.42 -31.91 -5.44
N PRO A 454 3.31 -30.57 -5.32
CA PRO A 454 4.19 -29.68 -6.07
C PRO A 454 5.65 -29.82 -5.60
N ASP A 455 6.59 -29.95 -6.52
CA ASP A 455 8.03 -29.82 -6.27
C ASP A 455 8.38 -28.34 -6.31
N ALA A 456 8.20 -27.68 -5.15
CA ALA A 456 8.38 -26.24 -5.01
C ALA A 456 9.57 -25.93 -4.10
N TYR A 457 10.25 -24.82 -4.42
CA TYR A 457 11.36 -24.29 -3.64
C TYR A 457 11.36 -22.76 -3.68
N THR A 458 12.14 -22.11 -2.84
CA THR A 458 12.35 -20.67 -2.88
C THR A 458 13.83 -20.30 -2.79
N ASP A 459 14.24 -19.31 -3.57
CA ASP A 459 15.59 -18.73 -3.53
C ASP A 459 15.71 -17.61 -2.47
N ALA A 460 14.59 -17.12 -1.95
CA ALA A 460 14.54 -16.11 -0.90
C ALA A 460 14.05 -16.72 0.41
N PRO A 461 14.69 -16.43 1.56
CA PRO A 461 14.17 -16.85 2.85
C PRO A 461 12.81 -16.16 3.10
N ALA A 462 11.87 -16.92 3.67
CA ALA A 462 10.70 -16.31 4.25
C ALA A 462 11.09 -15.38 5.40
N PRO A 463 10.32 -14.31 5.66
CA PRO A 463 10.52 -13.51 6.87
C PRO A 463 10.62 -14.42 8.09
N SER A 464 11.46 -14.05 9.04
CA SER A 464 11.71 -14.86 10.25
C SER A 464 10.38 -15.29 10.89
N HIS A 465 10.21 -16.61 11.11
CA HIS A 465 9.02 -17.27 11.65
C HIS A 465 7.84 -17.51 10.70
N ASP A 466 7.87 -17.01 9.45
CA ASP A 466 6.80 -17.28 8.50
C ASP A 466 7.14 -18.49 7.61
N THR A 467 6.16 -19.33 7.31
CA THR A 467 6.34 -20.48 6.44
C THR A 467 5.61 -20.28 5.12
N LEU A 468 6.36 -20.25 4.02
CA LEU A 468 5.77 -20.24 2.69
C LEU A 468 5.06 -21.57 2.43
N THR A 469 3.83 -21.50 1.97
CA THR A 469 3.01 -22.68 1.69
C THR A 469 2.32 -22.60 0.34
N LEU A 470 2.14 -23.77 -0.27
CA LEU A 470 1.19 -24.01 -1.34
C LEU A 470 -0.03 -24.72 -0.77
N ALA A 471 -1.20 -24.40 -1.27
CA ALA A 471 -2.43 -25.11 -0.96
C ALA A 471 -3.04 -25.67 -2.25
N ASP A 472 -3.75 -26.81 -2.16
CA ASP A 472 -4.61 -27.22 -3.26
C ASP A 472 -5.76 -26.22 -3.48
N ALA A 473 -6.45 -26.33 -4.60
CA ALA A 473 -7.53 -25.40 -4.95
C ALA A 473 -8.66 -25.35 -3.91
N SER A 474 -8.84 -26.40 -3.12
CA SER A 474 -9.83 -26.47 -2.03
C SER A 474 -9.31 -25.88 -0.72
N GLY A 475 -7.99 -25.63 -0.61
CA GLY A 475 -7.33 -25.22 0.63
C GLY A 475 -7.19 -26.35 1.67
N ALA A 476 -7.64 -27.55 1.35
CA ALA A 476 -7.68 -28.68 2.28
C ALA A 476 -6.29 -29.27 2.55
N ARG A 477 -5.38 -29.20 1.57
CA ARG A 477 -4.00 -29.69 1.69
C ARG A 477 -3.05 -28.52 1.56
N ARG A 478 -2.12 -28.39 2.53
CA ARG A 478 -1.06 -27.39 2.52
C ARG A 478 0.29 -28.05 2.50
N TYR A 479 1.21 -27.51 1.73
CA TYR A 479 2.56 -28.00 1.54
C TYR A 479 3.55 -26.90 1.88
N SER A 480 4.45 -27.12 2.83
CA SER A 480 5.54 -26.20 3.12
C SER A 480 6.55 -26.15 1.99
N ILE A 481 7.03 -24.98 1.66
CA ILE A 481 8.03 -24.76 0.61
C ILE A 481 9.40 -24.62 1.27
N PRO A 482 10.34 -25.56 1.01
CA PRO A 482 11.67 -25.48 1.57
C PRO A 482 12.47 -24.35 0.91
N ALA A 483 13.33 -23.69 1.67
CA ALA A 483 14.40 -22.88 1.09
C ALA A 483 15.42 -23.79 0.39
N MET A 484 15.97 -23.32 -0.73
CA MET A 484 17.08 -24.02 -1.37
C MET A 484 18.28 -24.04 -0.42
N PRO A 485 18.95 -25.20 -0.23
CA PRO A 485 20.22 -25.21 0.44
C PRO A 485 21.22 -24.32 -0.33
N ARG A 486 21.86 -23.41 0.39
CA ARG A 486 22.91 -22.52 -0.17
C ARG A 486 24.14 -23.31 -0.53
#